data_2f92279c0c7624374487cfeb7c8bf327
#
_entry.id   2f92279c0c7624374487cfeb7c8bf327
#
_cell.length_a   1.000
_cell.length_b   1.000
_cell.length_c   1.000
_cell.angle_alpha   90.00
_cell.angle_beta   90.00
_cell.angle_gamma   90.00
#
_symmetry.space_group_name_H-M   'P 1'
#
loop_
_entity.id
_entity.type
_entity.pdbx_description
1 polymer ?
#
loop_
_entity_poly.entity_id
_entity_poly.type
_entity_poly.pdbx_seq_one_letter_code
_entity_poly.pdbx_strand_id
1 'polypeptide(L)'
;LFNWYGLNETYDDVANEFIAGLDAQQTYLSGNVGGSITVDDSFFEKVSGNFRVLSDAFGSSEFNFKAKPEFSFPLTSFTLKVSGDVDYFSGSFEKQYVDVGLGGINYSLLNAGITPSLVYVQDDLTLSLGVTAMAGLDLENSETDFFLYPQINASYRLVNEFIIVYGGAEGGLTQNSY
;
A
#
# COMPACT_ATOMS: atom_id res chain seq x y z
N LEU A 1 3.39 3.15 -21.99
CA LEU A 1 4.51 4.09 -21.86
C LEU A 1 5.67 3.54 -22.68
N PHE A 2 6.02 4.20 -23.80
CA PHE A 2 7.16 3.83 -24.62
C PHE A 2 8.39 4.56 -24.07
N ASN A 3 9.33 3.83 -23.49
CA ASN A 3 10.66 4.36 -23.19
C ASN A 3 11.56 4.09 -24.40
N TRP A 4 11.77 5.10 -25.21
CA TRP A 4 12.71 5.05 -26.32
C TRP A 4 14.08 5.53 -25.83
N TYR A 5 15.02 4.62 -25.63
CA TYR A 5 16.42 4.97 -25.45
C TYR A 5 17.05 5.10 -26.85
N GLY A 6 17.24 6.33 -27.30
CA GLY A 6 17.98 6.61 -28.51
C GLY A 6 19.44 6.20 -28.35
N LEU A 7 19.79 5.07 -28.93
CA LEU A 7 21.19 4.66 -29.05
C LEU A 7 21.80 5.41 -30.23
N ASN A 8 22.94 6.06 -29.98
CA ASN A 8 23.65 6.88 -30.96
C ASN A 8 24.26 5.98 -32.05
N GLU A 9 24.20 6.40 -33.32
CA GLU A 9 24.59 5.64 -34.53
C GLU A 9 26.08 5.29 -34.64
N THR A 10 26.89 5.47 -33.61
CA THR A 10 28.34 5.27 -33.58
C THR A 10 28.82 3.94 -33.03
N TYR A 11 27.94 2.94 -32.90
CA TYR A 11 28.34 1.60 -32.47
C TYR A 11 28.64 0.71 -33.69
N ASP A 12 29.76 -0.01 -33.60
CA ASP A 12 30.18 -1.02 -34.58
C ASP A 12 29.09 -2.08 -34.88
N ASP A 13 29.18 -2.73 -36.05
CA ASP A 13 28.19 -3.70 -36.53
C ASP A 13 27.81 -4.78 -35.54
N VAL A 14 28.72 -5.17 -34.62
CA VAL A 14 28.44 -6.15 -33.51
C VAL A 14 27.48 -5.58 -32.50
N ALA A 15 27.53 -4.29 -32.20
CA ALA A 15 26.60 -3.62 -31.33
C ALA A 15 25.20 -3.51 -31.96
N ASN A 16 25.14 -3.30 -33.27
CA ASN A 16 23.87 -3.26 -33.99
C ASN A 16 23.15 -4.60 -34.05
N GLU A 17 23.87 -5.72 -34.17
CA GLU A 17 23.29 -7.08 -34.07
C GLU A 17 22.72 -7.36 -32.66
N PHE A 18 23.44 -6.94 -31.62
CA PHE A 18 22.98 -7.06 -30.24
C PHE A 18 21.74 -6.19 -29.98
N ILE A 19 21.74 -4.95 -30.48
CA ILE A 19 20.62 -4.01 -30.35
C ILE A 19 19.39 -4.47 -31.12
N ALA A 20 19.57 -5.05 -32.33
CA ALA A 20 18.49 -5.59 -33.15
C ALA A 20 17.78 -6.81 -32.46
N GLY A 21 18.49 -7.50 -31.55
CA GLY A 21 17.94 -8.59 -30.75
C GLY A 21 17.24 -8.15 -29.44
N LEU A 22 17.36 -6.87 -29.10
CA LEU A 22 16.71 -6.36 -27.87
C LEU A 22 15.24 -6.00 -28.16
N ASP A 23 14.33 -6.73 -27.53
CA ASP A 23 12.93 -6.32 -27.49
C ASP A 23 12.78 -5.14 -26.53
N ALA A 24 12.74 -3.93 -27.09
CA ALA A 24 12.57 -2.69 -26.33
C ALA A 24 11.09 -2.40 -26.00
N GLN A 25 10.17 -3.21 -26.46
CA GLN A 25 8.75 -3.04 -26.20
C GLN A 25 8.39 -3.76 -24.90
N GLN A 26 7.99 -2.99 -23.90
CA GLN A 26 7.50 -3.52 -22.63
C GLN A 26 5.97 -3.35 -22.55
N THR A 27 5.27 -4.46 -22.37
CA THR A 27 3.83 -4.47 -22.23
C THR A 27 3.46 -4.91 -20.81
N TYR A 28 2.61 -4.11 -20.16
CA TYR A 28 2.08 -4.41 -18.84
C TYR A 28 0.58 -4.69 -18.94
N LEU A 29 0.15 -5.73 -18.27
CA LEU A 29 -1.26 -6.02 -18.01
C LEU A 29 -1.51 -5.87 -16.52
N SER A 30 -2.42 -4.99 -16.12
CA SER A 30 -2.82 -4.83 -14.72
C SER A 30 -4.33 -4.92 -14.56
N GLY A 31 -4.75 -5.59 -13.50
CA GLY A 31 -6.14 -5.67 -13.08
C GLY A 31 -6.26 -5.28 -11.60
N ASN A 32 -7.31 -4.55 -11.27
CA ASN A 32 -7.60 -4.15 -9.89
C ASN A 32 -9.09 -4.30 -9.62
N VAL A 33 -9.44 -4.93 -8.49
CA VAL A 33 -10.81 -5.00 -7.99
C VAL A 33 -10.82 -4.71 -6.50
N GLY A 34 -11.76 -3.88 -6.06
CA GLY A 34 -11.89 -3.54 -4.66
C GLY A 34 -13.33 -3.23 -4.30
N GLY A 35 -13.61 -3.27 -3.02
CA GLY A 35 -14.93 -2.97 -2.50
C GLY A 35 -14.92 -2.77 -0.99
N SER A 36 -16.05 -2.33 -0.46
CA SER A 36 -16.26 -2.21 0.97
C SER A 36 -17.68 -2.59 1.34
N ILE A 37 -17.82 -3.15 2.54
CA ILE A 37 -19.09 -3.47 3.17
C ILE A 37 -19.14 -2.65 4.46
N THR A 38 -20.21 -1.86 4.63
CA THR A 38 -20.50 -1.10 5.85
C THR A 38 -21.72 -1.74 6.51
N VAL A 39 -21.69 -1.86 7.82
CA VAL A 39 -22.79 -2.44 8.62
C VAL A 39 -23.24 -1.39 9.64
N ASP A 40 -24.50 -1.01 9.54
CA ASP A 40 -25.11 -0.07 10.48
C ASP A 40 -25.51 -0.77 11.78
N ASP A 41 -25.52 -0.03 12.87
CA ASP A 41 -25.95 -0.49 14.21
C ASP A 41 -25.19 -1.70 14.75
N SER A 42 -23.92 -1.84 14.38
CA SER A 42 -23.04 -2.92 14.82
C SER A 42 -21.71 -2.38 15.35
N PHE A 43 -21.05 -3.14 16.21
CA PHE A 43 -19.66 -2.85 16.59
C PHE A 43 -18.69 -3.02 15.41
N PHE A 44 -19.05 -3.82 14.43
CA PHE A 44 -18.34 -3.94 13.17
C PHE A 44 -18.86 -2.85 12.22
N GLU A 45 -18.05 -1.81 12.01
CA GLU A 45 -18.44 -0.61 11.23
C GLU A 45 -18.26 -0.86 9.74
N LYS A 46 -17.10 -1.40 9.35
CA LYS A 46 -16.76 -1.52 7.94
C LYS A 46 -15.65 -2.55 7.71
N VAL A 47 -15.66 -3.17 6.54
CA VAL A 47 -14.48 -3.81 5.96
C VAL A 47 -14.30 -3.32 4.54
N SER A 48 -13.07 -2.96 4.19
CA SER A 48 -12.69 -2.69 2.81
C SER A 48 -11.62 -3.67 2.38
N GLY A 49 -11.65 -4.04 1.11
CA GLY A 49 -10.67 -4.91 0.49
C GLY A 49 -10.32 -4.45 -0.91
N ASN A 50 -9.08 -4.71 -1.30
CA ASN A 50 -8.57 -4.44 -2.63
C ASN A 50 -7.66 -5.58 -3.06
N PHE A 51 -7.76 -5.94 -4.32
CA PHE A 51 -6.99 -6.99 -4.95
C PHE A 51 -6.42 -6.45 -6.26
N ARG A 52 -5.12 -6.53 -6.44
CA ARG A 52 -4.43 -6.09 -7.64
C ARG A 52 -3.51 -7.17 -8.16
N VAL A 53 -3.50 -7.35 -9.46
CA VAL A 53 -2.54 -8.17 -10.19
C VAL A 53 -1.86 -7.33 -11.26
N LEU A 54 -0.60 -7.63 -11.52
CA LEU A 54 0.16 -7.05 -12.61
C LEU A 54 1.00 -8.16 -13.22
N SER A 55 1.10 -8.19 -14.54
CA SER A 55 2.06 -9.03 -15.25
C SER A 55 2.66 -8.27 -16.42
N ASP A 56 3.86 -8.64 -16.81
CA ASP A 56 4.52 -8.11 -17.98
C ASP A 56 4.72 -9.18 -19.07
N ALA A 57 5.17 -8.74 -20.23
CA ALA A 57 5.46 -9.63 -21.36
C ALA A 57 6.73 -10.48 -21.18
N PHE A 58 7.48 -10.28 -20.10
CA PHE A 58 8.77 -10.91 -19.84
C PHE A 58 8.72 -11.94 -18.72
N GLY A 59 7.51 -12.35 -18.28
CA GLY A 59 7.30 -13.36 -17.25
C GLY A 59 7.26 -12.80 -15.82
N SER A 60 7.36 -11.47 -15.64
CA SER A 60 7.23 -10.89 -14.31
C SER A 60 5.77 -10.76 -13.92
N SER A 61 5.49 -10.98 -12.65
CA SER A 61 4.13 -10.86 -12.10
C SER A 61 4.15 -10.32 -10.69
N GLU A 62 3.13 -9.54 -10.37
CA GLU A 62 2.87 -9.03 -9.02
C GLU A 62 1.44 -9.31 -8.61
N PHE A 63 1.28 -9.58 -7.34
CA PHE A 63 0.01 -9.78 -6.66
C PHE A 63 0.00 -8.94 -5.39
N ASN A 64 -1.05 -8.16 -5.19
CA ASN A 64 -1.26 -7.40 -3.97
C ASN A 64 -2.69 -7.58 -3.46
N PHE A 65 -2.82 -7.86 -2.18
CA PHE A 65 -4.09 -7.95 -1.48
C PHE A 65 -4.06 -7.05 -0.25
N LYS A 66 -5.05 -6.16 -0.14
CA LYS A 66 -5.23 -5.29 1.02
C LYS A 66 -6.58 -5.53 1.66
N ALA A 67 -6.61 -5.55 3.00
CA ALA A 67 -7.85 -5.61 3.76
C ALA A 67 -7.76 -4.67 4.97
N LYS A 68 -8.84 -3.94 5.22
CA LYS A 68 -8.96 -3.01 6.34
C LYS A 68 -10.32 -3.18 7.03
N PRO A 69 -10.41 -4.01 8.07
CA PRO A 69 -11.58 -4.05 8.96
C PRO A 69 -11.57 -2.87 9.93
N GLU A 70 -12.74 -2.34 10.23
CA GLU A 70 -12.94 -1.21 11.15
C GLU A 70 -14.04 -1.57 12.15
N PHE A 71 -13.77 -1.32 13.43
CA PHE A 71 -14.67 -1.56 14.54
C PHE A 71 -14.88 -0.27 15.32
N SER A 72 -16.08 -0.10 15.86
CA SER A 72 -16.45 1.08 16.63
C SER A 72 -17.22 0.66 17.89
N PHE A 73 -16.75 1.11 19.04
CA PHE A 73 -17.32 0.81 20.34
C PHE A 73 -17.67 2.13 21.04
N PRO A 74 -18.94 2.56 21.05
CA PRO A 74 -19.36 3.77 21.73
C PRO A 74 -19.22 3.60 23.24
N LEU A 75 -18.53 4.53 23.89
CA LEU A 75 -18.40 4.67 25.34
C LEU A 75 -19.12 5.94 25.78
N THR A 76 -19.30 6.13 27.08
CA THR A 76 -20.08 7.27 27.61
C THR A 76 -19.64 8.64 27.10
N SER A 77 -18.32 8.88 26.98
CA SER A 77 -17.75 10.20 26.58
C SER A 77 -16.84 10.12 25.36
N PHE A 78 -16.53 8.93 24.90
CA PHE A 78 -15.60 8.66 23.81
C PHE A 78 -16.13 7.54 22.94
N THR A 79 -15.63 7.45 21.73
CA THR A 79 -15.78 6.26 20.90
C THR A 79 -14.42 5.60 20.75
N LEU A 80 -14.29 4.34 21.15
CA LEU A 80 -13.09 3.55 20.82
C LEU A 80 -13.27 3.00 19.41
N LYS A 81 -12.40 3.43 18.51
CA LYS A 81 -12.27 2.87 17.17
C LYS A 81 -11.05 1.96 17.11
N VAL A 82 -11.20 0.82 16.45
CA VAL A 82 -10.10 -0.12 16.23
C VAL A 82 -10.12 -0.50 14.76
N SER A 83 -9.06 -0.17 14.04
CA SER A 83 -8.89 -0.65 12.65
C SER A 83 -7.76 -1.66 12.57
N GLY A 84 -7.96 -2.69 11.76
CA GLY A 84 -6.90 -3.58 11.29
C GLY A 84 -6.39 -3.11 9.95
N ASP A 85 -5.15 -3.46 9.62
CA ASP A 85 -4.55 -3.27 8.31
C ASP A 85 -3.79 -4.53 7.92
N VAL A 86 -4.05 -5.04 6.74
CA VAL A 86 -3.36 -6.19 6.16
C VAL A 86 -3.02 -5.85 4.72
N ASP A 87 -1.74 -5.88 4.39
CA ASP A 87 -1.21 -5.64 3.03
C ASP A 87 -0.25 -6.76 2.68
N TYR A 88 -0.73 -7.71 1.88
CA TYR A 88 0.08 -8.80 1.36
C TYR A 88 0.51 -8.49 -0.06
N PHE A 89 1.79 -8.64 -0.32
CA PHE A 89 2.41 -8.35 -1.60
C PHE A 89 3.37 -9.47 -1.99
N SER A 90 3.23 -9.98 -3.19
CA SER A 90 4.10 -11.03 -3.73
C SER A 90 4.41 -10.74 -5.19
N GLY A 91 5.63 -11.00 -5.58
CA GLY A 91 6.05 -10.79 -6.96
C GLY A 91 7.21 -11.68 -7.36
N SER A 92 7.33 -11.86 -8.67
CA SER A 92 8.39 -12.61 -9.32
C SER A 92 8.88 -11.84 -10.54
N PHE A 93 10.19 -11.64 -10.63
CA PHE A 93 10.86 -11.05 -11.79
C PHE A 93 11.80 -12.09 -12.41
N GLU A 94 11.49 -12.55 -13.60
CA GLU A 94 12.30 -13.58 -14.29
C GLU A 94 13.41 -12.96 -15.14
N LYS A 95 13.25 -11.74 -15.65
CA LYS A 95 14.21 -11.12 -16.58
C LYS A 95 15.39 -10.51 -15.85
N GLN A 96 16.57 -11.02 -16.16
CA GLN A 96 17.84 -10.53 -15.64
C GLN A 96 18.53 -9.65 -16.69
N TYR A 97 18.87 -8.42 -16.29
CA TYR A 97 19.55 -7.47 -17.16
C TYR A 97 21.08 -7.43 -16.99
N VAL A 98 21.61 -7.98 -15.90
CA VAL A 98 23.01 -7.78 -15.49
C VAL A 98 23.82 -9.07 -15.42
N ASP A 99 23.23 -10.19 -15.05
CA ASP A 99 23.95 -11.46 -14.96
C ASP A 99 23.01 -12.65 -15.22
N VAL A 100 23.34 -13.42 -16.25
CA VAL A 100 22.55 -14.61 -16.70
C VAL A 100 22.62 -15.78 -15.68
N GLY A 101 23.44 -15.69 -14.64
CA GLY A 101 23.66 -16.71 -13.63
C GLY A 101 22.86 -16.52 -12.35
N LEU A 102 22.28 -15.36 -12.12
CA LEU A 102 21.43 -15.09 -10.96
C LEU A 102 19.99 -15.52 -11.28
N GLY A 103 19.37 -16.39 -10.49
CA GLY A 103 17.97 -16.81 -10.64
C GLY A 103 17.00 -15.61 -10.60
N GLY A 104 15.75 -15.82 -10.97
CA GLY A 104 14.71 -14.78 -10.88
C GLY A 104 14.61 -14.21 -9.45
N ILE A 105 14.19 -12.95 -9.33
CA ILE A 105 13.97 -12.31 -8.03
C ILE A 105 12.53 -12.59 -7.61
N ASN A 106 12.37 -13.27 -6.48
CA ASN A 106 11.08 -13.47 -5.85
C ASN A 106 11.03 -12.66 -4.55
N TYR A 107 9.88 -12.14 -4.22
CA TYR A 107 9.64 -11.51 -2.94
C TYR A 107 8.20 -11.76 -2.48
N SER A 108 8.04 -11.90 -1.18
CA SER A 108 6.74 -12.09 -0.55
C SER A 108 6.75 -11.34 0.79
N LEU A 109 5.92 -10.31 0.88
CA LEU A 109 5.90 -9.37 1.98
C LEU A 109 4.49 -9.29 2.57
N LEU A 110 4.40 -9.27 3.88
CA LEU A 110 3.15 -9.10 4.60
C LEU A 110 3.30 -7.97 5.62
N ASN A 111 2.54 -6.90 5.46
CA ASN A 111 2.37 -5.90 6.49
C ASN A 111 1.04 -6.14 7.21
N ALA A 112 1.09 -6.25 8.52
CA ALA A 112 -0.10 -6.40 9.34
C ALA A 112 -0.06 -5.41 10.50
N GLY A 113 -1.17 -4.74 10.77
CA GLY A 113 -1.25 -3.72 11.80
C GLY A 113 -2.59 -3.62 12.49
N ILE A 114 -2.55 -2.96 13.65
CA ILE A 114 -3.73 -2.60 14.42
C ILE A 114 -3.61 -1.17 14.90
N THR A 115 -4.70 -0.43 14.77
CA THR A 115 -4.79 0.98 15.16
C THR A 115 -5.96 1.20 16.12
N PRO A 116 -5.76 1.07 17.44
CA PRO A 116 -6.71 1.59 18.41
C PRO A 116 -6.66 3.11 18.46
N SER A 117 -7.81 3.77 18.49
CA SER A 117 -7.97 5.21 18.64
C SER A 117 -9.17 5.59 19.48
N LEU A 118 -9.03 6.63 20.29
CA LEU A 118 -10.12 7.23 21.05
C LEU A 118 -10.59 8.50 20.34
N VAL A 119 -11.86 8.52 19.97
CA VAL A 119 -12.49 9.66 19.33
C VAL A 119 -13.39 10.37 20.34
N TYR A 120 -13.11 11.65 20.53
CA TYR A 120 -13.89 12.56 21.37
C TYR A 120 -14.56 13.59 20.48
N VAL A 121 -15.85 13.73 20.64
CA VAL A 121 -16.66 14.74 19.93
C VAL A 121 -17.44 15.54 20.95
N GLN A 122 -17.21 16.83 21.00
CA GLN A 122 -17.96 17.75 21.83
C GLN A 122 -18.16 19.06 21.08
N ASP A 123 -19.40 19.45 20.90
CA ASP A 123 -19.81 20.64 20.17
C ASP A 123 -19.12 20.74 18.80
N ASP A 124 -18.25 21.70 18.62
CA ASP A 124 -17.51 21.95 17.40
C ASP A 124 -16.14 21.28 17.33
N LEU A 125 -15.73 20.60 18.41
CA LEU A 125 -14.43 19.92 18.52
C LEU A 125 -14.57 18.42 18.21
N THR A 126 -13.75 17.92 17.32
CA THR A 126 -13.49 16.48 17.16
C THR A 126 -12.01 16.24 17.36
N LEU A 127 -11.68 15.33 18.27
CA LEU A 127 -10.32 14.92 18.59
C LEU A 127 -10.22 13.39 18.46
N SER A 128 -9.23 12.92 17.72
CA SER A 128 -8.89 11.50 17.61
C SER A 128 -7.45 11.28 18.07
N LEU A 129 -7.25 10.41 19.04
CA LEU A 129 -5.95 10.06 19.58
C LEU A 129 -5.76 8.55 19.48
N GLY A 130 -4.78 8.12 18.71
CA GLY A 130 -4.51 6.71 18.49
C GLY A 130 -3.03 6.43 18.27
N VAL A 131 -2.72 5.16 18.15
CA VAL A 131 -1.41 4.65 17.77
C VAL A 131 -1.59 3.45 16.85
N THR A 132 -0.80 3.39 15.79
CA THR A 132 -0.73 2.20 14.92
C THR A 132 0.48 1.37 15.32
N ALA A 133 0.25 0.11 15.63
CA ALA A 133 1.30 -0.90 15.76
C ALA A 133 1.28 -1.76 14.50
N MET A 134 2.42 -1.85 13.80
CA MET A 134 2.57 -2.64 12.57
C MET A 134 3.73 -3.61 12.67
N ALA A 135 3.56 -4.75 12.03
CA ALA A 135 4.61 -5.72 11.74
C ALA A 135 4.79 -5.81 10.23
N GLY A 136 6.02 -5.64 9.77
CA GLY A 136 6.44 -5.93 8.40
C GLY A 136 7.17 -7.26 8.37
N LEU A 137 6.70 -8.20 7.61
CA LEU A 137 7.25 -9.54 7.49
C LEU A 137 7.77 -9.77 6.07
N ASP A 138 9.06 -10.05 5.95
CA ASP A 138 9.64 -10.62 4.75
C ASP A 138 9.53 -12.15 4.84
N LEU A 139 8.63 -12.72 4.04
CA LEU A 139 8.32 -14.14 4.09
C LEU A 139 9.36 -15.01 3.35
N GLU A 140 10.15 -14.40 2.44
CA GLU A 140 11.25 -15.09 1.77
C GLU A 140 12.48 -15.24 2.67
N ASN A 141 12.84 -14.17 3.38
CA ASN A 141 14.01 -14.13 4.24
C ASN A 141 13.68 -14.46 5.71
N SER A 142 12.40 -14.62 6.06
CA SER A 142 11.91 -14.85 7.43
C SER A 142 12.33 -13.73 8.39
N GLU A 143 12.35 -12.50 7.92
CA GLU A 143 12.64 -11.30 8.70
C GLU A 143 11.35 -10.63 9.15
N THR A 144 11.37 -10.02 10.35
CA THR A 144 10.19 -9.33 10.89
C THR A 144 10.63 -8.05 11.59
N ASP A 145 10.04 -6.94 11.19
CA ASP A 145 10.24 -5.63 11.80
C ASP A 145 8.95 -5.11 12.42
N PHE A 146 9.06 -4.39 13.54
CA PHE A 146 7.94 -3.79 14.24
C PHE A 146 8.05 -2.27 14.24
N PHE A 147 6.92 -1.62 14.00
CA PHE A 147 6.81 -0.17 13.90
C PHE A 147 5.65 0.36 14.73
N LEU A 148 5.84 1.55 15.30
CA LEU A 148 4.81 2.29 16.00
C LEU A 148 4.67 3.68 15.39
N TYR A 149 3.45 4.05 15.04
CA TYR A 149 3.15 5.35 14.43
C TYR A 149 2.08 6.09 15.22
N PRO A 150 2.22 7.41 15.43
CA PRO A 150 1.15 8.22 15.98
C PRO A 150 -0.04 8.29 15.00
N GLN A 151 -1.24 8.40 15.56
CA GLN A 151 -2.49 8.65 14.83
C GLN A 151 -3.26 9.73 15.58
N ILE A 152 -2.92 10.98 15.35
CA ILE A 152 -3.46 12.13 16.06
C ILE A 152 -4.14 13.05 15.07
N ASN A 153 -5.42 13.30 15.26
CA ASN A 153 -6.20 14.22 14.44
C ASN A 153 -7.09 15.09 15.32
N ALA A 154 -7.13 16.37 15.01
CA ALA A 154 -8.02 17.33 15.63
C ALA A 154 -8.71 18.16 14.56
N SER A 155 -9.99 18.40 14.70
CA SER A 155 -10.73 19.38 13.89
C SER A 155 -11.64 20.23 14.76
N TYR A 156 -11.76 21.51 14.39
CA TYR A 156 -12.59 22.47 15.07
C TYR A 156 -13.37 23.32 14.07
N ARG A 157 -14.69 23.42 14.25
CA ARG A 157 -15.57 24.27 13.44
C ARG A 157 -15.60 25.68 14.03
N LEU A 158 -15.05 26.65 13.30
CA LEU A 158 -14.93 28.02 13.76
C LEU A 158 -16.18 28.88 13.53
N VAL A 159 -16.88 28.69 12.42
CA VAL A 159 -18.02 29.51 12.03
C VAL A 159 -19.07 28.62 11.33
N ASN A 160 -20.05 28.13 12.06
CA ASN A 160 -21.24 27.44 11.55
C ASN A 160 -21.00 26.63 10.26
N GLU A 161 -19.98 25.74 10.25
CA GLU A 161 -19.57 24.90 9.12
C GLU A 161 -18.89 25.62 7.93
N PHE A 162 -18.77 26.97 7.94
CA PHE A 162 -18.08 27.73 6.90
C PHE A 162 -16.54 27.61 6.99
N ILE A 163 -16.01 27.49 8.20
CA ILE A 163 -14.56 27.38 8.41
C ILE A 163 -14.31 26.22 9.37
N ILE A 164 -13.61 25.20 8.87
CA ILE A 164 -13.13 24.07 9.67
C ILE A 164 -11.62 24.10 9.65
N VAL A 165 -11.01 24.19 10.84
CA VAL A 165 -9.56 24.05 11.02
C VAL A 165 -9.29 22.62 11.43
N TYR A 166 -8.32 22.00 10.80
CA TYR A 166 -7.88 20.65 11.15
C TYR A 166 -6.36 20.56 11.16
N GLY A 167 -5.84 19.66 11.96
CA GLY A 167 -4.42 19.35 12.04
C GLY A 167 -4.22 17.98 12.65
N GLY A 168 -3.08 17.37 12.36
CA GLY A 168 -2.78 16.04 12.88
C GLY A 168 -1.38 15.59 12.55
N ALA A 169 -1.03 14.43 13.08
CA ALA A 169 0.18 13.69 12.77
C ALA A 169 -0.18 12.21 12.61
N GLU A 170 0.08 11.67 11.44
CA GLU A 170 -0.17 10.29 11.09
C GLU A 170 1.08 9.65 10.51
N GLY A 171 1.28 8.39 10.82
CA GLY A 171 2.32 7.57 10.21
C GLY A 171 1.75 6.22 9.77
N GLY A 172 2.45 5.55 8.89
CA GLY A 172 2.06 4.23 8.42
C GLY A 172 3.15 3.57 7.60
N LEU A 173 3.03 2.27 7.43
CA LEU A 173 3.87 1.47 6.55
C LEU A 173 3.12 1.23 5.24
N THR A 174 3.78 1.51 4.13
CA THR A 174 3.24 1.26 2.79
C THR A 174 4.21 0.44 1.98
N GLN A 175 3.68 -0.53 1.25
CA GLN A 175 4.47 -1.34 0.33
C GLN A 175 4.62 -0.61 -1.00
N ASN A 176 5.87 -0.45 -1.45
CA ASN A 176 6.14 0.03 -2.81
C ASN A 176 5.89 -1.11 -3.80
N SER A 177 5.07 -0.83 -4.81
CA SER A 177 4.84 -1.71 -5.97
C SER A 177 5.02 -0.93 -7.26
N TYR A 178 5.20 -1.64 -8.34
CA TYR A 178 5.26 -1.05 -9.69
C TYR A 178 3.98 -0.29 -10.07
#